data_e5ae6bccce43307faa6e68419b45898a
#
_entry.id   e5ae6bccce43307faa6e68419b45898a
#
_cell.length_a   1.000
_cell.length_b   1.000
_cell.length_c   1.000
_cell.angle_alpha   90.00
_cell.angle_beta   90.00
_cell.angle_gamma   90.00
#
_symmetry.space_group_name_H-M   'P 1'
#
loop_
_entity.id
_entity.type
_entity.pdbx_description
1 polymer ?
#
loop_
_entity_poly.entity_id
_entity_poly.type
_entity_poly.pdbx_seq_one_letter_code
_entity_poly.pdbx_strand_id
1 'polypeptide(L)'
;YMSPAKPEDLVFLEIKKKIGGIVNKRRITLTLKEAEAYLQRGIHPVDNGKYVRRLVLEELDHFCDRYAPLVPKQYISYQRAAFFGKDDPNFRLTFDRQLTQRRTNLNLSSGDFGSLLIPETSHLMEVKIGGAMPIWLAQQLAALRIYKISFSKYGTAYRLYCTAEQQTKEKRNVSYV
;
A
#
# COMPACT_ATOMS: atom_id res chain seq x y z
N TYR A 1 5.22 -4.51 -9.94
CA TYR A 1 5.46 -5.68 -10.79
C TYR A 1 4.50 -5.65 -11.98
N MET A 2 5.00 -5.99 -13.16
CA MET A 2 4.19 -6.14 -14.39
C MET A 2 3.61 -7.57 -14.52
N SER A 3 4.09 -8.49 -13.71
CA SER A 3 3.70 -9.91 -13.64
C SER A 3 3.68 -10.36 -12.17
N PRO A 4 3.08 -11.52 -11.84
CA PRO A 4 3.16 -12.10 -10.52
C PRO A 4 4.61 -12.20 -10.03
N ALA A 5 4.84 -11.85 -8.76
CA ALA A 5 6.19 -11.85 -8.20
C ALA A 5 6.75 -13.28 -8.09
N LYS A 6 8.01 -13.45 -8.44
CA LYS A 6 8.76 -14.71 -8.33
C LYS A 6 9.52 -14.74 -6.98
N PRO A 7 9.93 -15.93 -6.50
CA PRO A 7 10.65 -16.05 -5.23
C PRO A 7 11.91 -15.19 -5.12
N GLU A 8 12.60 -14.97 -6.24
CA GLU A 8 13.85 -14.20 -6.34
C GLU A 8 13.64 -12.70 -6.55
N ASP A 9 12.41 -12.27 -6.85
CA ASP A 9 12.11 -10.86 -7.06
C ASP A 9 12.27 -10.07 -5.76
N LEU A 10 12.83 -8.86 -5.88
CA LEU A 10 13.02 -7.98 -4.74
C LEU A 10 11.68 -7.35 -4.32
N VAL A 11 11.36 -7.50 -3.04
CA VAL A 11 10.20 -6.91 -2.38
C VAL A 11 10.63 -5.98 -1.25
N PHE A 12 9.74 -5.11 -0.82
CA PHE A 12 9.95 -4.24 0.33
C PHE A 12 9.10 -4.74 1.50
N LEU A 13 9.76 -5.07 2.61
CA LEU A 13 9.09 -5.22 3.89
C LEU A 13 9.12 -3.88 4.60
N GLU A 14 7.94 -3.31 4.85
CA GLU A 14 7.79 -1.92 5.25
C GLU A 14 6.88 -1.77 6.47
N ILE A 15 7.35 -1.05 7.50
CA ILE A 15 6.53 -0.59 8.61
C ILE A 15 6.11 0.85 8.36
N LYS A 16 4.83 1.12 8.59
CA LYS A 16 4.27 2.49 8.65
C LYS A 16 3.69 2.74 10.03
N LYS A 17 4.23 3.72 10.73
CA LYS A 17 3.71 4.20 12.01
C LYS A 17 3.19 5.61 11.85
N LYS A 18 1.99 5.89 12.38
CA LYS A 18 1.41 7.23 12.42
C LYS A 18 1.39 7.70 13.87
N ILE A 19 2.19 8.71 14.20
CA ILE A 19 2.29 9.29 15.54
C ILE A 19 2.10 10.80 15.42
N GLY A 20 1.13 11.37 16.14
CA GLY A 20 0.87 12.79 16.11
C GLY A 20 0.58 13.37 14.72
N GLY A 21 -0.08 12.58 13.84
CA GLY A 21 -0.34 13.00 12.45
C GLY A 21 0.81 12.74 11.47
N ILE A 22 2.03 12.50 11.96
CA ILE A 22 3.23 12.25 11.15
C ILE A 22 3.32 10.76 10.82
N VAL A 23 3.53 10.45 9.54
CA VAL A 23 3.74 9.07 9.08
C VAL A 23 5.24 8.80 8.97
N ASN A 24 5.74 7.95 9.86
CA ASN A 24 7.09 7.38 9.77
C ASN A 24 7.03 6.07 8.99
N LYS A 25 7.96 5.92 8.06
CA LYS A 25 8.05 4.79 7.17
C LYS A 25 9.48 4.25 7.17
N ARG A 26 9.63 2.98 7.49
CA ARG A 26 10.91 2.26 7.43
C ARG A 26 10.74 1.01 6.61
N ARG A 27 11.76 0.65 5.83
CA ARG A 27 11.70 -0.52 4.97
C ARG A 27 13.06 -1.18 4.80
N ILE A 28 13.02 -2.48 4.56
CA ILE A 28 14.16 -3.26 4.05
C ILE A 28 13.78 -3.88 2.72
N THR A 29 14.79 -4.15 1.92
CA THR A 29 14.66 -4.88 0.66
C THR A 29 15.09 -6.33 0.89
N LEU A 30 14.26 -7.27 0.48
CA LEU A 30 14.44 -8.71 0.56
C LEU A 30 14.03 -9.35 -0.75
N THR A 31 14.43 -10.58 -1.00
CA THR A 31 13.73 -11.40 -1.99
C THR A 31 12.35 -11.80 -1.42
N LEU A 32 11.40 -12.11 -2.29
CA LEU A 32 10.08 -12.58 -1.85
C LEU A 32 10.22 -13.81 -0.95
N LYS A 33 11.08 -14.76 -1.33
CA LYS A 33 11.39 -15.97 -0.55
C LYS A 33 11.90 -15.66 0.85
N GLU A 34 12.82 -14.70 1.00
CA GLU A 34 13.33 -14.27 2.31
C GLU A 34 12.23 -13.58 3.15
N ALA A 35 11.42 -12.72 2.53
CA ALA A 35 10.33 -12.04 3.20
C ALA A 35 9.27 -13.02 3.72
N GLU A 36 8.90 -14.02 2.92
CA GLU A 36 7.97 -15.08 3.34
C GLU A 36 8.57 -15.97 4.44
N ALA A 37 9.84 -16.35 4.32
CA ALA A 37 10.53 -17.14 5.34
C ALA A 37 10.58 -16.39 6.70
N TYR A 38 10.85 -15.09 6.65
CA TYR A 38 10.87 -14.25 7.84
C TYR A 38 9.47 -14.12 8.47
N LEU A 39 8.46 -13.73 7.69
CA LEU A 39 7.12 -13.48 8.21
C LEU A 39 6.38 -14.73 8.68
N GLN A 40 6.61 -15.89 8.02
CA GLN A 40 5.88 -17.13 8.32
C GLN A 40 6.60 -18.03 9.32
N ARG A 41 7.93 -17.99 9.33
CA ARG A 41 8.75 -18.94 10.09
C ARG A 41 9.76 -18.26 11.02
N GLY A 42 9.81 -16.92 11.07
CA GLY A 42 10.78 -16.19 11.88
C GLY A 42 12.24 -16.37 11.42
N ILE A 43 12.47 -16.84 10.17
CA ILE A 43 13.82 -17.02 9.65
C ILE A 43 14.38 -15.68 9.23
N HIS A 44 15.37 -15.18 9.98
CA HIS A 44 16.02 -13.91 9.70
C HIS A 44 16.75 -13.95 8.35
N PRO A 45 16.62 -12.88 7.53
CA PRO A 45 17.41 -12.74 6.32
C PRO A 45 18.90 -12.57 6.66
N VAL A 46 19.78 -12.98 5.77
CA VAL A 46 21.23 -12.87 5.95
C VAL A 46 21.62 -11.42 6.25
N ASP A 47 22.39 -11.23 7.31
CA ASP A 47 22.95 -9.91 7.65
C ASP A 47 23.99 -9.50 6.60
N ASN A 48 23.79 -8.34 5.99
CA ASN A 48 24.71 -7.77 5.00
C ASN A 48 25.66 -6.72 5.60
N GLY A 49 25.76 -6.66 6.94
CA GLY A 49 26.64 -5.76 7.68
C GLY A 49 26.17 -4.29 7.72
N LYS A 50 25.02 -3.96 7.13
CA LYS A 50 24.52 -2.58 7.14
C LYS A 50 23.76 -2.27 8.42
N TYR A 51 24.31 -1.38 9.24
CA TYR A 51 23.74 -0.97 10.52
C TYR A 51 22.27 -0.56 10.45
N VAL A 52 21.90 0.29 9.47
CA VAL A 52 20.52 0.74 9.30
C VAL A 52 19.57 -0.41 9.01
N ARG A 53 20.00 -1.41 8.22
CA ARG A 53 19.20 -2.61 7.93
C ARG A 53 18.90 -3.40 9.20
N ARG A 54 19.92 -3.58 10.06
CA ARG A 54 19.79 -4.28 11.35
C ARG A 54 18.78 -3.59 12.25
N LEU A 55 18.86 -2.26 12.41
CA LEU A 55 17.88 -1.49 13.19
C LEU A 55 16.44 -1.63 12.70
N VAL A 56 16.24 -1.67 11.38
CA VAL A 56 14.90 -1.85 10.82
C VAL A 56 14.41 -3.29 11.04
N LEU A 57 15.29 -4.29 10.99
CA LEU A 57 14.93 -5.68 11.32
C LEU A 57 14.53 -5.82 12.80
N GLU A 58 15.31 -5.27 13.72
CA GLU A 58 14.98 -5.26 15.16
C GLU A 58 13.61 -4.59 15.42
N GLU A 59 13.31 -3.51 14.70
CA GLU A 59 11.99 -2.85 14.79
C GLU A 59 10.86 -3.73 14.21
N LEU A 60 11.15 -4.48 13.14
CA LEU A 60 10.21 -5.45 12.55
C LEU A 60 9.96 -6.63 13.49
N ASP A 61 11.01 -7.17 14.14
CA ASP A 61 10.88 -8.24 15.12
C ASP A 61 9.96 -7.81 16.27
N HIS A 62 10.24 -6.66 16.84
CA HIS A 62 9.42 -6.08 17.91
C HIS A 62 7.95 -5.90 17.50
N PHE A 63 7.72 -5.51 16.23
CA PHE A 63 6.39 -5.38 15.70
C PHE A 63 5.72 -6.75 15.51
N CYS A 64 6.43 -7.74 14.98
CA CYS A 64 5.93 -9.10 14.79
C CYS A 64 5.55 -9.74 16.11
N ASP A 65 6.40 -9.63 17.12
CA ASP A 65 6.17 -10.18 18.46
C ASP A 65 4.97 -9.55 19.15
N ARG A 66 4.87 -8.21 19.08
CA ARG A 66 3.78 -7.47 19.74
C ARG A 66 2.41 -7.74 19.15
N TYR A 67 2.35 -7.99 17.83
CA TYR A 67 1.08 -8.19 17.11
C TYR A 67 0.87 -9.61 16.61
N ALA A 68 1.59 -10.58 17.20
CA ALA A 68 1.43 -12.00 16.88
C ALA A 68 0.01 -12.51 17.21
N PRO A 69 -0.59 -13.36 16.36
CA PRO A 69 -0.10 -13.79 15.05
C PRO A 69 -0.40 -12.76 13.95
N LEU A 70 0.65 -12.34 13.22
CA LEU A 70 0.49 -11.50 12.05
C LEU A 70 0.04 -12.34 10.85
N VAL A 71 -1.08 -11.95 10.26
CA VAL A 71 -1.59 -12.59 9.05
C VAL A 71 -1.93 -11.55 7.98
N PRO A 72 -1.71 -11.83 6.70
CA PRO A 72 -2.13 -10.96 5.62
C PRO A 72 -3.63 -10.68 5.70
N LYS A 73 -4.05 -9.44 5.48
CA LYS A 73 -5.46 -9.03 5.55
C LYS A 73 -5.99 -8.48 4.24
N GLN A 74 -5.10 -7.92 3.44
CA GLN A 74 -5.51 -7.18 2.25
C GLN A 74 -4.39 -7.20 1.20
N TYR A 75 -4.74 -7.51 -0.03
CA TYR A 75 -3.91 -7.27 -1.21
C TYR A 75 -4.46 -6.05 -1.95
N ILE A 76 -3.58 -5.18 -2.43
CA ILE A 76 -3.94 -4.01 -3.26
C ILE A 76 -2.95 -3.93 -4.40
N SER A 77 -3.45 -3.81 -5.61
CA SER A 77 -2.65 -3.54 -6.79
C SER A 77 -3.17 -2.32 -7.57
N TYR A 78 -2.30 -1.73 -8.36
CA TYR A 78 -2.61 -0.60 -9.22
C TYR A 78 -1.51 -0.41 -10.26
N GLN A 79 -1.86 0.19 -11.39
CA GLN A 79 -0.88 0.63 -12.37
C GLN A 79 -0.52 2.09 -12.08
N ARG A 80 0.78 2.41 -12.04
CA ARG A 80 1.27 3.75 -11.71
C ARG A 80 2.10 4.35 -12.82
N ALA A 81 1.73 5.57 -13.24
CA ALA A 81 2.63 6.48 -13.92
C ALA A 81 3.19 7.48 -12.90
N ALA A 82 4.51 7.68 -12.89
CA ALA A 82 5.19 8.60 -11.97
C ALA A 82 6.02 9.61 -12.77
N PHE A 83 5.85 10.89 -12.43
CA PHE A 83 6.57 12.02 -13.03
C PHE A 83 7.31 12.76 -11.95
N PHE A 84 8.52 13.18 -12.25
CA PHE A 84 9.38 13.93 -11.35
C PHE A 84 9.62 15.33 -11.92
N GLY A 85 9.73 16.32 -11.05
CA GLY A 85 10.13 17.66 -11.47
C GLY A 85 11.51 17.65 -12.10
N LYS A 86 11.67 18.35 -13.22
CA LYS A 86 12.97 18.42 -13.94
C LYS A 86 14.01 19.13 -13.08
N ASP A 87 13.62 20.21 -12.43
CA ASP A 87 14.51 21.07 -11.65
C ASP A 87 14.31 20.93 -10.12
N ASP A 88 13.30 20.17 -9.69
CA ASP A 88 13.00 19.88 -8.28
C ASP A 88 12.75 18.36 -8.10
N PRO A 89 13.74 17.59 -7.65
CA PRO A 89 13.62 16.17 -7.43
C PRO A 89 12.62 15.80 -6.32
N ASN A 90 12.23 16.75 -5.45
CA ASN A 90 11.23 16.54 -4.40
C ASN A 90 9.81 16.71 -4.94
N PHE A 91 9.64 17.36 -6.10
CA PHE A 91 8.36 17.47 -6.76
C PHE A 91 8.05 16.19 -7.54
N ARG A 92 6.95 15.52 -7.18
CA ARG A 92 6.51 14.29 -7.85
C ARG A 92 5.00 14.26 -8.01
N LEU A 93 4.56 13.91 -9.21
CA LEU A 93 3.18 13.57 -9.54
C LEU A 93 3.08 12.07 -9.81
N THR A 94 2.10 11.41 -9.24
CA THR A 94 1.79 10.03 -9.59
C THR A 94 0.32 9.89 -9.92
N PHE A 95 0.03 9.06 -10.94
CA PHE A 95 -1.33 8.69 -11.33
C PHE A 95 -1.48 7.19 -11.19
N ASP A 96 -2.35 6.77 -10.30
CA ASP A 96 -2.69 5.37 -10.09
C ASP A 96 -4.03 5.09 -10.78
N ARG A 97 -4.08 4.02 -11.58
CA ARG A 97 -5.28 3.53 -12.25
C ARG A 97 -5.46 2.04 -12.00
N GLN A 98 -6.64 1.51 -12.32
CA GLN A 98 -6.97 0.09 -12.12
C GLN A 98 -6.63 -0.36 -10.69
N LEU A 99 -7.06 0.44 -9.71
CA LEU A 99 -6.89 0.10 -8.31
C LEU A 99 -7.77 -1.09 -7.98
N THR A 100 -7.17 -2.24 -7.73
CA THR A 100 -7.87 -3.46 -7.33
C THR A 100 -7.53 -3.87 -5.91
N GLN A 101 -8.40 -4.65 -5.31
CA GLN A 101 -8.20 -5.18 -3.98
C GLN A 101 -8.77 -6.59 -3.87
N ARG A 102 -8.21 -7.41 -2.97
CA ARG A 102 -8.78 -8.71 -2.58
C ARG A 102 -8.41 -9.06 -1.14
N ARG A 103 -9.19 -9.97 -0.56
CA ARG A 103 -8.98 -10.48 0.81
C ARG A 103 -8.73 -11.99 0.88
N THR A 104 -8.67 -12.62 -0.26
CA THR A 104 -8.31 -14.03 -0.45
C THR A 104 -7.11 -14.13 -1.38
N ASN A 105 -6.36 -15.23 -1.32
CA ASN A 105 -5.16 -15.44 -2.14
C ASN A 105 -4.19 -14.25 -2.06
N LEU A 106 -3.79 -13.89 -0.83
CA LEU A 106 -3.06 -12.66 -0.53
C LEU A 106 -1.56 -12.71 -0.87
N ASN A 107 -1.08 -13.80 -1.49
CA ASN A 107 0.30 -13.91 -1.92
C ASN A 107 0.59 -12.97 -3.09
N LEU A 108 1.78 -12.39 -3.11
CA LEU A 108 2.25 -11.52 -4.20
C LEU A 108 2.42 -12.29 -5.52
N SER A 109 2.68 -13.59 -5.44
CA SER A 109 2.80 -14.50 -6.58
C SER A 109 1.46 -14.87 -7.23
N SER A 110 0.32 -14.54 -6.60
CA SER A 110 -1.01 -14.91 -7.12
C SER A 110 -1.53 -14.00 -8.23
N GLY A 111 -0.79 -12.95 -8.62
CA GLY A 111 -1.23 -11.99 -9.64
C GLY A 111 -2.03 -10.81 -9.06
N ASP A 112 -2.55 -9.95 -9.93
CA ASP A 112 -3.16 -8.66 -9.59
C ASP A 112 -4.70 -8.62 -9.72
N PHE A 113 -5.35 -9.77 -9.82
CA PHE A 113 -6.81 -9.86 -9.85
C PHE A 113 -7.46 -9.36 -8.55
N GLY A 114 -8.71 -8.94 -8.65
CA GLY A 114 -9.48 -8.47 -7.52
C GLY A 114 -10.66 -7.59 -7.94
N SER A 115 -11.37 -7.02 -6.98
CA SER A 115 -12.42 -6.03 -7.22
C SER A 115 -11.87 -4.62 -7.25
N LEU A 116 -12.45 -3.76 -8.08
CA LEU A 116 -12.04 -2.36 -8.19
C LEU A 116 -12.32 -1.58 -6.90
N LEU A 117 -11.37 -0.74 -6.48
CA LEU A 117 -11.51 0.20 -5.36
C LEU A 117 -12.17 1.51 -5.75
N ILE A 118 -11.97 1.90 -7.00
CA ILE A 118 -12.56 3.11 -7.61
C ILE A 118 -13.04 2.72 -9.01
N PRO A 119 -13.95 3.49 -9.62
CA PRO A 119 -14.37 3.23 -11.00
C PRO A 119 -13.18 3.10 -11.95
N GLU A 120 -13.27 2.21 -12.93
CA GLU A 120 -12.18 1.92 -13.87
C GLU A 120 -11.71 3.16 -14.64
N THR A 121 -12.63 4.06 -14.95
CA THR A 121 -12.36 5.34 -15.62
C THR A 121 -11.70 6.39 -14.74
N SER A 122 -11.59 6.13 -13.43
CA SER A 122 -11.05 7.07 -12.47
C SER A 122 -9.55 6.86 -12.25
N HIS A 123 -8.85 7.96 -11.98
CA HIS A 123 -7.44 7.96 -11.65
C HIS A 123 -7.23 8.61 -10.27
N LEU A 124 -6.37 8.02 -9.46
CA LEU A 124 -5.95 8.62 -8.21
C LEU A 124 -4.64 9.37 -8.45
N MET A 125 -4.71 10.71 -8.41
CA MET A 125 -3.52 11.56 -8.48
C MET A 125 -2.97 11.80 -7.08
N GLU A 126 -1.66 11.66 -6.90
CA GLU A 126 -0.94 12.06 -5.69
C GLU A 126 0.13 13.08 -6.06
N VAL A 127 0.11 14.22 -5.38
CA VAL A 127 1.11 15.29 -5.51
C VAL A 127 2.00 15.27 -4.29
N LYS A 128 3.31 15.16 -4.48
CA LYS A 128 4.33 15.32 -3.45
C LYS A 128 5.20 16.51 -3.78
N ILE A 129 5.32 17.42 -2.85
CA ILE A 129 6.11 18.65 -2.96
C ILE A 129 6.88 18.87 -1.67
N GLY A 130 8.12 19.34 -1.77
CA GLY A 130 8.96 19.68 -0.61
C GLY A 130 8.70 21.07 -0.05
N GLY A 131 8.05 21.94 -0.81
CA GLY A 131 7.75 23.33 -0.48
C GLY A 131 6.38 23.78 -0.96
N ALA A 132 6.31 24.97 -1.56
CA ALA A 132 5.09 25.50 -2.14
C ALA A 132 4.72 24.77 -3.45
N MET A 133 3.43 24.65 -3.72
CA MET A 133 2.94 24.11 -4.98
C MET A 133 3.34 25.03 -6.15
N PRO A 134 3.90 24.50 -7.24
CA PRO A 134 4.18 25.28 -8.43
C PRO A 134 2.91 25.98 -8.95
N ILE A 135 3.04 27.27 -9.30
CA ILE A 135 1.90 28.11 -9.73
C ILE A 135 1.19 27.49 -10.95
N TRP A 136 1.97 27.00 -11.92
CA TRP A 136 1.41 26.34 -13.11
C TRP A 136 0.53 25.14 -12.76
N LEU A 137 0.94 24.32 -11.75
CA LEU A 137 0.14 23.18 -11.33
C LEU A 137 -1.14 23.63 -10.62
N ALA A 138 -1.05 24.61 -9.72
CA ALA A 138 -2.21 25.16 -9.05
C ALA A 138 -3.24 25.72 -10.05
N GLN A 139 -2.79 26.42 -11.09
CA GLN A 139 -3.63 26.93 -12.17
C GLN A 139 -4.30 25.80 -12.96
N GLN A 140 -3.56 24.75 -13.32
CA GLN A 140 -4.13 23.59 -14.04
C GLN A 140 -5.16 22.86 -13.19
N LEU A 141 -4.87 22.61 -11.91
CA LEU A 141 -5.82 21.96 -11.01
C LEU A 141 -7.11 22.78 -10.86
N ALA A 142 -6.99 24.09 -10.72
CA ALA A 142 -8.14 25.01 -10.65
C ALA A 142 -8.96 25.01 -11.94
N ALA A 143 -8.30 25.14 -13.09
CA ALA A 143 -8.97 25.13 -14.41
C ALA A 143 -9.71 23.82 -14.67
N LEU A 144 -9.14 22.69 -14.26
CA LEU A 144 -9.74 21.38 -14.40
C LEU A 144 -10.69 21.00 -13.24
N ARG A 145 -10.91 21.90 -12.27
CA ARG A 145 -11.72 21.69 -11.08
C ARG A 145 -11.32 20.42 -10.28
N ILE A 146 -10.02 20.15 -10.20
CA ILE A 146 -9.47 19.03 -9.45
C ILE A 146 -9.18 19.49 -8.04
N TYR A 147 -9.87 18.91 -7.05
CA TYR A 147 -9.77 19.28 -5.66
C TYR A 147 -9.13 18.18 -4.83
N LYS A 148 -8.45 18.58 -3.75
CA LYS A 148 -7.86 17.64 -2.79
C LYS A 148 -8.95 16.84 -2.08
N ILE A 149 -8.77 15.53 -2.07
CA ILE A 149 -9.59 14.60 -1.28
C ILE A 149 -8.72 13.86 -0.27
N SER A 150 -9.34 13.36 0.80
CA SER A 150 -8.70 12.41 1.70
C SER A 150 -8.95 10.99 1.18
N PHE A 151 -7.90 10.31 0.74
CA PHE A 151 -8.00 8.95 0.21
C PHE A 151 -6.92 8.05 0.81
N SER A 152 -7.33 6.91 1.30
CA SER A 152 -6.43 5.83 1.74
C SER A 152 -6.85 4.54 1.06
N LYS A 153 -5.97 3.95 0.25
CA LYS A 153 -6.24 2.67 -0.44
C LYS A 153 -6.71 1.60 0.55
N TYR A 154 -5.96 1.40 1.64
CA TYR A 154 -6.33 0.45 2.69
C TYR A 154 -7.62 0.83 3.42
N GLY A 155 -7.77 2.10 3.81
CA GLY A 155 -8.96 2.58 4.49
C GLY A 155 -10.22 2.44 3.63
N THR A 156 -10.11 2.68 2.33
CA THR A 156 -11.22 2.50 1.38
C THR A 156 -11.57 1.03 1.22
N ALA A 157 -10.56 0.16 1.01
CA ALA A 157 -10.76 -1.29 0.93
C ALA A 157 -11.40 -1.87 2.20
N TYR A 158 -10.98 -1.41 3.37
CA TYR A 158 -11.53 -1.82 4.65
C TYR A 158 -12.98 -1.39 4.82
N ARG A 159 -13.32 -0.16 4.49
CA ARG A 159 -14.71 0.34 4.56
C ARG A 159 -15.63 -0.46 3.64
N LEU A 160 -15.23 -0.71 2.40
CA LEU A 160 -16.01 -1.52 1.46
C LEU A 160 -16.26 -2.93 2.01
N TYR A 161 -15.27 -3.52 2.65
CA TYR A 161 -15.41 -4.83 3.29
C TYR A 161 -16.42 -4.79 4.45
N CYS A 162 -16.30 -3.84 5.37
CA CYS A 162 -17.21 -3.72 6.51
C CYS A 162 -18.66 -3.50 6.07
N THR A 163 -18.88 -2.66 5.05
CA THR A 163 -20.21 -2.42 4.48
C THR A 163 -20.80 -3.70 3.88
N ALA A 164 -20.01 -4.47 3.12
CA ALA A 164 -20.46 -5.74 2.55
C ALA A 164 -20.80 -6.79 3.62
N GLU A 165 -20.01 -6.87 4.69
CA GLU A 165 -20.33 -7.76 5.83
C GLU A 165 -21.62 -7.38 6.54
N GLN A 166 -21.86 -6.08 6.75
CA GLN A 166 -23.10 -5.60 7.38
C GLN A 166 -24.32 -5.96 6.53
N GLN A 167 -24.29 -5.69 5.23
CA GLN A 167 -25.35 -6.06 4.30
C GLN A 167 -25.62 -7.56 4.26
N THR A 168 -24.59 -8.39 4.38
CA THR A 168 -24.72 -9.84 4.40
C THR A 168 -25.39 -10.32 5.70
N LYS A 169 -25.06 -9.71 6.84
CA LYS A 169 -25.69 -10.01 8.14
C LYS A 169 -27.16 -9.60 8.15
N GLU A 170 -27.49 -8.44 7.63
CA GLU A 170 -28.89 -7.96 7.53
C GLU A 170 -29.75 -8.89 6.66
N LYS A 171 -29.23 -9.30 5.49
CA LYS A 171 -29.94 -10.27 4.63
C LYS A 171 -30.16 -11.63 5.29
N ARG A 172 -29.23 -12.12 6.09
CA ARG A 172 -29.40 -13.37 6.85
C ARG A 172 -30.48 -13.25 7.93
N ASN A 173 -30.55 -12.12 8.59
CA ASN A 173 -31.56 -11.89 9.65
C ASN A 173 -32.99 -11.74 9.08
N VAL A 174 -33.13 -11.25 7.85
CA VAL A 174 -34.45 -11.10 7.19
C VAL A 174 -34.96 -12.43 6.62
N SER A 175 -34.09 -13.42 6.37
CA SER A 175 -34.49 -14.73 5.83
C SER A 175 -35.01 -15.73 6.87
N TYR A 176 -35.14 -15.33 8.14
CA TYR A 176 -35.67 -16.12 9.24
C TYR A 176 -37.00 -15.60 9.81
N VAL A 177 -37.73 -14.76 9.06
CA VAL A 177 -39.07 -14.28 9.40
C VAL A 177 -40.08 -14.88 8.45
#